data_560dc06018ca108c4c585f8b9abe6150
#
_entry.id   560dc06018ca108c4c585f8b9abe6150
#
_cell.length_a   1.000
_cell.length_b   1.000
_cell.length_c   1.000
_cell.angle_alpha   90.00
_cell.angle_beta   90.00
_cell.angle_gamma   90.00
#
_symmetry.space_group_name_H-M   'P 1'
#
loop_
_entity.id
_entity.type
_entity.pdbx_description
1 polymer ?
#
loop_
_entity_poly.entity_id
_entity_poly.type
_entity_poly.pdbx_seq_one_letter_code
_entity_poly.pdbx_strand_id
1 'polypeptide(L)'
;MTLIPTQICFGLNRQLDQQSLSSFLQLAGRQEFADLLSQRLSEQEIQAFVDFFTGILKRHLSEEEYHRLFLQDAHGHLHHPEGTA
;
A
#
# COMPACT_ATOMS: atom_id res chain seq x y z
N MET A 1 -7.69 15.91 -8.91
CA MET A 1 -7.00 14.75 -9.48
C MET A 1 -7.97 13.86 -10.21
N THR A 2 -7.54 13.37 -11.32
CA THR A 2 -8.41 12.57 -12.14
C THR A 2 -7.91 11.13 -12.17
N LEU A 3 -8.71 10.26 -11.63
CA LEU A 3 -8.50 8.85 -11.83
C LEU A 3 -9.15 8.46 -13.13
N ILE A 4 -8.60 7.48 -13.78
CA ILE A 4 -9.17 7.03 -15.03
C ILE A 4 -10.26 6.02 -14.68
N PRO A 5 -11.52 6.44 -14.74
CA PRO A 5 -12.59 5.59 -14.23
C PRO A 5 -12.74 4.28 -14.98
N THR A 6 -12.33 4.28 -16.24
CA THR A 6 -12.42 3.08 -17.05
C THR A 6 -11.46 2.00 -16.57
N GLN A 7 -10.43 2.39 -15.82
CA GLN A 7 -9.45 1.45 -15.35
C GLN A 7 -9.61 1.07 -13.88
N ILE A 8 -10.39 1.85 -13.15
CA ILE A 8 -10.59 1.62 -11.73
C ILE A 8 -12.06 1.62 -11.44
N CYS A 9 -12.62 0.42 -11.41
CA CYS A 9 -14.03 0.20 -11.17
C CYS A 9 -14.18 -0.87 -10.13
N PHE A 10 -15.09 -0.66 -9.20
CA PHE A 10 -15.31 -1.63 -8.13
C PHE A 10 -16.77 -2.03 -8.09
N GLY A 11 -17.00 -3.26 -7.66
CA GLY A 11 -18.37 -3.75 -7.46
C GLY A 11 -18.97 -4.44 -8.64
N LEU A 12 -18.22 -4.64 -9.71
CA LEU A 12 -18.77 -5.29 -10.91
C LEU A 12 -18.58 -6.79 -10.87
N ASN A 13 -17.38 -7.25 -10.62
CA ASN A 13 -17.12 -8.65 -10.38
C ASN A 13 -15.72 -8.78 -9.78
N ARG A 14 -15.45 -9.99 -9.28
CA ARG A 14 -14.21 -10.21 -8.55
C ARG A 14 -12.96 -9.93 -9.37
N GLN A 15 -12.96 -10.39 -10.60
CA GLN A 15 -11.78 -10.24 -11.43
C GLN A 15 -11.48 -8.77 -11.72
N LEU A 16 -12.51 -8.02 -12.06
CA LEU A 16 -12.34 -6.59 -12.29
C LEU A 16 -11.95 -5.86 -11.02
N ASP A 17 -12.52 -6.27 -9.89
CA ASP A 17 -12.17 -5.65 -8.62
C ASP A 17 -10.70 -5.88 -8.29
N GLN A 18 -10.20 -7.07 -8.55
CA GLN A 18 -8.79 -7.35 -8.28
C GLN A 18 -7.87 -6.50 -9.15
N GLN A 19 -8.21 -6.36 -10.42
CA GLN A 19 -7.41 -5.56 -11.32
C GLN A 19 -7.46 -4.09 -10.94
N SER A 20 -8.64 -3.62 -10.58
CA SER A 20 -8.81 -2.22 -10.18
C SER A 20 -8.06 -1.93 -8.89
N LEU A 21 -8.10 -2.85 -7.95
CA LEU A 21 -7.38 -2.65 -6.70
C LEU A 21 -5.89 -2.60 -6.94
N SER A 22 -5.38 -3.48 -7.79
CA SER A 22 -3.95 -3.46 -8.09
C SER A 22 -3.53 -2.11 -8.65
N SER A 23 -4.30 -1.59 -9.60
CA SER A 23 -4.01 -0.28 -10.16
C SER A 23 -4.14 0.82 -9.12
N PHE A 24 -5.15 0.71 -8.28
CA PHE A 24 -5.40 1.70 -7.23
C PHE A 24 -4.23 1.75 -6.25
N LEU A 25 -3.72 0.59 -5.86
CA LEU A 25 -2.58 0.54 -4.95
C LEU A 25 -1.33 1.12 -5.57
N GLN A 26 -1.14 0.90 -6.85
CA GLN A 26 0.03 1.46 -7.52
C GLN A 26 -0.06 2.97 -7.60
N LEU A 27 -1.24 3.50 -7.82
CA LEU A 27 -1.44 4.95 -7.82
C LEU A 27 -1.21 5.52 -6.42
N ALA A 28 -1.70 4.82 -5.41
CA ALA A 28 -1.55 5.28 -4.05
C ALA A 28 -0.10 5.27 -3.61
N GLY A 29 0.71 4.42 -4.25
CA GLY A 29 2.12 4.29 -3.87
C GLY A 29 3.04 5.26 -4.58
N ARG A 30 2.52 6.16 -5.39
CA ARG A 30 3.37 7.16 -6.03
C ARG A 30 3.86 8.14 -4.98
N GLN A 31 5.13 8.47 -5.07
CA GLN A 31 5.76 9.26 -4.02
C GLN A 31 5.07 10.60 -3.80
N GLU A 32 4.80 11.31 -4.88
CA GLU A 32 4.21 12.64 -4.77
C GLU A 32 2.85 12.59 -4.07
N PHE A 33 2.04 11.62 -4.46
CA PHE A 33 0.72 11.49 -3.86
C PHE A 33 0.83 11.04 -2.40
N ALA A 34 1.66 10.05 -2.15
CA ALA A 34 1.80 9.52 -0.80
C ALA A 34 2.29 10.57 0.16
N ASP A 35 3.26 11.37 -0.28
CA ASP A 35 3.78 12.43 0.57
C ASP A 35 2.72 13.46 0.89
N LEU A 36 1.97 13.87 -0.12
CA LEU A 36 0.95 14.89 0.10
C LEU A 36 -0.14 14.38 1.02
N LEU A 37 -0.63 13.17 0.76
CA LEU A 37 -1.69 12.63 1.59
C LEU A 37 -1.22 12.47 3.04
N SER A 38 0.01 11.97 3.21
CA SER A 38 0.54 11.76 4.55
C SER A 38 0.61 13.05 5.35
N GLN A 39 0.90 14.15 4.68
CA GLN A 39 0.95 15.43 5.35
C GLN A 39 -0.43 15.93 5.78
N ARG A 40 -1.45 15.50 5.07
CA ARG A 40 -2.80 16.00 5.33
C ARG A 40 -3.61 15.15 6.29
N LEU A 41 -3.16 13.93 6.54
CA LEU A 41 -3.86 13.06 7.47
C LEU A 41 -3.54 13.42 8.90
N SER A 42 -4.52 13.27 9.78
CA SER A 42 -4.27 13.42 11.19
C SER A 42 -3.50 12.21 11.70
N GLU A 43 -2.93 12.35 12.87
CA GLU A 43 -2.23 11.23 13.51
C GLU A 43 -3.14 10.03 13.67
N GLN A 44 -4.37 10.27 14.05
CA GLN A 44 -5.33 9.20 14.25
C GLN A 44 -5.67 8.51 12.95
N GLU A 45 -5.78 9.27 11.89
CA GLU A 45 -6.06 8.69 10.58
C GLU A 45 -4.91 7.84 10.09
N ILE A 46 -3.69 8.31 10.30
CA ILE A 46 -2.52 7.53 9.92
C ILE A 46 -2.50 6.21 10.67
N GLN A 47 -2.71 6.26 11.98
CA GLN A 47 -2.70 5.06 12.78
C GLN A 47 -3.79 4.08 12.38
N ALA A 48 -4.98 4.60 12.15
CA ALA A 48 -6.10 3.75 11.76
C ALA A 48 -5.83 3.08 10.42
N PHE A 49 -5.28 3.83 9.48
CA PHE A 49 -4.98 3.26 8.18
C PHE A 49 -3.92 2.18 8.27
N VAL A 50 -2.85 2.45 8.99
CA VAL A 50 -1.76 1.50 9.13
C VAL A 50 -2.25 0.23 9.81
N ASP A 51 -3.04 0.37 10.85
CA ASP A 51 -3.56 -0.79 11.57
C ASP A 51 -4.44 -1.64 10.66
N PHE A 52 -5.31 -0.99 9.91
CA PHE A 52 -6.23 -1.72 9.03
C PHE A 52 -5.47 -2.44 7.92
N PHE A 53 -4.59 -1.71 7.27
CA PHE A 53 -3.85 -2.27 6.15
C PHE A 53 -2.91 -3.38 6.58
N THR A 54 -2.21 -3.14 7.69
CA THR A 54 -1.30 -4.16 8.22
C THR A 54 -2.05 -5.42 8.59
N GLY A 55 -3.24 -5.26 9.14
CA GLY A 55 -4.07 -6.42 9.46
C GLY A 55 -4.41 -7.25 8.24
N ILE A 56 -4.71 -6.56 7.15
CA ILE A 56 -4.98 -7.26 5.89
C ILE A 56 -3.74 -8.01 5.42
N LEU A 57 -2.59 -7.36 5.47
CA LEU A 57 -1.35 -7.99 5.03
C LEU A 57 -1.06 -9.23 5.84
N LYS A 58 -1.23 -9.16 7.16
CA LYS A 58 -0.94 -10.29 8.01
C LYS A 58 -1.85 -11.47 7.75
N ARG A 59 -3.08 -11.21 7.33
CA ARG A 59 -4.02 -12.30 7.07
C ARG A 59 -3.73 -12.99 5.75
N HIS A 60 -3.13 -12.30 4.80
CA HIS A 60 -3.03 -12.81 3.44
C HIS A 60 -1.63 -13.06 2.94
N LEU A 61 -0.62 -12.55 3.63
CA LEU A 61 0.76 -12.75 3.24
C LEU A 61 1.51 -13.51 4.32
N SER A 62 2.38 -14.40 3.89
CA SER A 62 3.32 -15.01 4.84
C SER A 62 4.36 -13.95 5.21
N GLU A 63 5.09 -14.22 6.29
CA GLU A 63 6.12 -13.28 6.72
C GLU A 63 7.17 -13.08 5.65
N GLU A 64 7.54 -14.16 4.97
CA GLU A 64 8.51 -14.05 3.90
C GLU A 64 7.99 -13.22 2.74
N GLU A 65 6.72 -13.42 2.37
CA GLU A 65 6.14 -12.65 1.30
C GLU A 65 6.06 -11.17 1.67
N TYR A 66 5.71 -10.89 2.91
CA TYR A 66 5.63 -9.53 3.38
C TYR A 66 7.00 -8.84 3.26
N HIS A 67 8.05 -9.50 3.71
CA HIS A 67 9.38 -8.91 3.62
C HIS A 67 9.87 -8.82 2.19
N ARG A 68 9.62 -9.84 1.41
CA ARG A 68 10.15 -9.90 0.06
C ARG A 68 9.41 -8.96 -0.89
N LEU A 69 8.09 -8.91 -0.77
CA LEU A 69 7.28 -8.19 -1.74
C LEU A 69 6.91 -6.78 -1.29
N PHE A 70 6.61 -6.61 -0.02
CA PHE A 70 6.16 -5.31 0.46
C PHE A 70 7.30 -4.45 0.96
N LEU A 71 8.22 -5.01 1.72
CA LEU A 71 9.31 -4.25 2.32
C LEU A 71 10.59 -4.26 1.50
N GLN A 72 10.59 -4.92 0.36
CA GLN A 72 11.86 -5.14 -0.35
C GLN A 72 12.60 -3.85 -0.66
N ASP A 73 11.89 -2.81 -1.05
CA ASP A 73 12.57 -1.56 -1.40
C ASP A 73 13.14 -0.87 -0.17
N ALA A 74 12.36 -0.81 0.88
CA ALA A 74 12.85 -0.26 2.13
C ALA A 74 14.02 -1.08 2.64
N HIS A 75 13.94 -2.39 2.46
CA HIS A 75 14.99 -3.29 2.89
C HIS A 75 16.26 -3.04 2.11
N GLY A 76 16.14 -2.87 0.84
CA GLY A 76 17.29 -2.63 0.01
C GLY A 76 18.04 -1.37 0.35
N HIS A 77 17.37 -0.42 0.93
CA HIS A 77 18.01 0.83 1.33
C HIS A 77 18.65 0.74 2.68
N LEU A 78 18.05 0.04 3.51
CA LEU A 78 18.54 -0.02 4.85
C LEU A 78 19.74 -0.91 4.98
N HIS A 79 19.65 -1.14 4.86
CA HIS A 79 20.27 -1.78 5.25
C HIS A 79 20.83 -1.76 6.04
N HIS A 80 20.30 -1.78 6.49
CA HIS A 80 20.30 -1.65 7.23
C HIS A 80 20.59 -1.92 8.07
N PRO A 81 20.97 -1.74 8.36
CA PRO A 81 21.04 -1.89 9.21
C PRO A 81 20.92 -1.99 10.20
N GLU A 82 20.86 -2.03 10.29
CA GLU A 82 20.46 -1.89 10.96
C GLU A 82 20.04 -2.13 11.48
N GLY A 83 20.18 -2.40 11.48
CA GLY A 83 19.51 -2.51 11.68
C GLY A 83 19.01 -3.10 11.86
N THR A 84 19.22 -3.54 11.62
CA THR A 84 18.67 -3.84 11.57
C THR A 84 18.27 -4.11 11.85
N ALA A 85 18.31 -4.27 11.89
CA ALA A 85 17.86 -4.25 11.81
C ALA A 85 17.47 -4.25 11.88
#